data_4db318285a6f77ba854c19550c076bf0
#
_entry.id   4db318285a6f77ba854c19550c076bf0
#
_cell.length_a   1.000
_cell.length_b   1.000
_cell.length_c   1.000
_cell.angle_alpha   90.00
_cell.angle_beta   90.00
_cell.angle_gamma   90.00
#
_symmetry.space_group_name_H-M   'P 1'
#
loop_
_entity.id
_entity.type
_entity.pdbx_description
1 polymer ?
#
loop_
_entity_poly.entity_id
_entity_poly.type
_entity_poly.pdbx_seq_one_letter_code
_entity_poly.pdbx_strand_id
1 'polypeptide(L)'
;KKQERRKCVEHLVLPKSSFDLFVESLVRRGKVVAPVARGNGQFVFSEVQKGSDIALRYIPTILPPKKYFMPQYETLAEYDTRRGQKLQPVVEVESLILFGVHTCDLAGIQCLDVVFSDRPKDLNYLVRREYITVIGLECNDYCDTYASCGLMGTFLPQGGYDLFFTDLETYFLIHVGTQKGEDLVQDMPFLGRAQSQHLAELEALRARKAQIFRPEVPVDRALLPRMFKEGFEAEVWEEIGGRCLSCANCTNVCPTCYCFDVRDVPDVNLVTGRRIRVWDSCQNEPFAKIASGESFRAERSDRKRHRFNRKFSYPVKRYNRFFCTGCGRCSRVCMAKIDLKETITQLARETGYLKV
;
A
#
# COMPACT_ATOMS: atom_id res chain seq x y z
N LYS A 1 2.23 -42.43 -3.44
CA LYS A 1 0.82 -42.08 -3.17
C LYS A 1 0.71 -40.60 -3.45
N LYS A 2 0.09 -40.20 -4.58
CA LYS A 2 -0.28 -38.81 -4.87
C LYS A 2 -1.35 -38.42 -3.86
N GLN A 3 -1.03 -37.47 -2.97
CA GLN A 3 -2.00 -36.77 -2.15
C GLN A 3 -2.92 -36.01 -3.12
N GLU A 4 -4.18 -36.43 -3.24
CA GLU A 4 -5.22 -35.63 -3.88
C GLU A 4 -5.27 -34.27 -3.17
N ARG A 5 -4.82 -33.23 -3.86
CA ARG A 5 -5.03 -31.85 -3.40
C ARG A 5 -6.55 -31.67 -3.31
N ARG A 6 -7.08 -31.57 -2.08
CA ARG A 6 -8.45 -31.09 -1.88
C ARG A 6 -8.58 -29.80 -2.69
N LYS A 7 -9.56 -29.74 -3.60
CA LYS A 7 -9.89 -28.49 -4.30
C LYS A 7 -10.22 -27.47 -3.21
N CYS A 8 -9.38 -26.44 -3.04
CA CYS A 8 -9.69 -25.28 -2.21
C CYS A 8 -11.07 -24.76 -2.56
N VAL A 9 -11.85 -24.43 -1.55
CA VAL A 9 -13.13 -23.74 -1.74
C VAL A 9 -12.78 -22.31 -2.18
N GLU A 10 -12.95 -22.03 -3.47
CA GLU A 10 -12.49 -20.77 -4.06
C GLU A 10 -13.27 -19.56 -3.54
N HIS A 11 -14.58 -19.73 -3.27
CA HIS A 11 -15.45 -18.65 -2.81
C HIS A 11 -16.43 -19.13 -1.72
N LEU A 12 -16.58 -18.29 -0.69
CA LEU A 12 -17.52 -18.45 0.42
C LEU A 12 -18.50 -17.28 0.46
N VAL A 13 -19.65 -17.51 1.06
CA VAL A 13 -20.70 -16.50 1.27
C VAL A 13 -20.83 -16.25 2.77
N LEU A 14 -20.77 -15.00 3.18
CA LEU A 14 -21.03 -14.54 4.54
C LEU A 14 -22.26 -13.62 4.54
N PRO A 15 -23.40 -14.03 5.11
CA PRO A 15 -24.54 -13.13 5.31
C PRO A 15 -24.11 -11.91 6.15
N LYS A 16 -24.59 -10.72 5.81
CA LYS A 16 -24.24 -9.50 6.58
C LYS A 16 -24.68 -9.59 8.05
N SER A 17 -25.76 -10.29 8.34
CA SER A 17 -26.22 -10.56 9.72
C SER A 17 -25.20 -11.36 10.54
N SER A 18 -24.30 -12.09 9.90
CA SER A 18 -23.24 -12.88 10.56
C SER A 18 -21.87 -12.16 10.59
N PHE A 19 -21.80 -10.89 10.15
CA PHE A 19 -20.54 -10.17 10.08
C PHE A 19 -19.88 -9.95 11.45
N ASP A 20 -20.66 -9.61 12.48
CA ASP A 20 -20.15 -9.48 13.86
C ASP A 20 -19.57 -10.81 14.36
N LEU A 21 -20.26 -11.94 14.13
CA LEU A 21 -19.77 -13.28 14.48
C LEU A 21 -18.46 -13.61 13.75
N PHE A 22 -18.35 -13.20 12.49
CA PHE A 22 -17.10 -13.36 11.74
C PHE A 22 -15.97 -12.60 12.40
N VAL A 23 -16.15 -11.31 12.71
CA VAL A 23 -15.12 -10.46 13.35
C VAL A 23 -14.76 -10.98 14.74
N GLU A 24 -15.73 -11.37 15.56
CA GLU A 24 -15.48 -12.02 16.85
C GLU A 24 -14.65 -13.32 16.72
N SER A 25 -14.90 -14.08 15.67
CA SER A 25 -14.12 -15.30 15.39
C SER A 25 -12.68 -14.98 15.02
N LEU A 26 -12.42 -13.87 14.33
CA LEU A 26 -11.08 -13.36 14.06
C LEU A 26 -10.40 -12.88 15.35
N VAL A 27 -11.10 -12.12 16.20
CA VAL A 27 -10.58 -11.57 17.46
C VAL A 27 -10.15 -12.71 18.41
N ARG A 28 -10.90 -13.81 18.44
CA ARG A 28 -10.51 -15.02 19.22
C ARG A 28 -9.21 -15.68 18.72
N ARG A 29 -8.85 -15.46 17.44
CA ARG A 29 -7.63 -16.06 16.83
C ARG A 29 -6.41 -15.13 16.93
N GLY A 30 -6.61 -13.84 17.20
CA GLY A 30 -5.52 -12.88 17.35
C GLY A 30 -5.95 -11.42 17.23
N LYS A 31 -4.99 -10.55 17.26
CA LYS A 31 -5.19 -9.11 17.13
C LYS A 31 -5.75 -8.76 15.75
N VAL A 32 -6.92 -8.14 15.72
CA VAL A 32 -7.57 -7.66 14.49
C VAL A 32 -7.38 -6.16 14.38
N VAL A 33 -6.89 -5.73 13.23
CA VAL A 33 -6.71 -4.31 12.90
C VAL A 33 -7.52 -4.00 11.64
N ALA A 34 -8.36 -2.97 11.69
CA ALA A 34 -9.28 -2.61 10.62
C ALA A 34 -9.42 -1.09 10.47
N PRO A 35 -10.01 -0.60 9.36
CA PRO A 35 -10.30 0.82 9.22
C PRO A 35 -11.41 1.25 10.19
N VAL A 36 -11.13 2.29 10.98
CA VAL A 36 -12.03 2.88 11.98
C VAL A 36 -12.20 4.36 11.69
N ALA A 37 -13.41 4.87 11.82
CA ALA A 37 -13.70 6.30 11.68
C ALA A 37 -13.15 7.09 12.87
N ARG A 38 -12.54 8.25 12.60
CA ARG A 38 -12.01 9.18 13.63
C ARG A 38 -12.68 10.55 13.61
N GLY A 39 -13.85 10.65 13.00
CA GLY A 39 -14.54 11.92 12.79
C GLY A 39 -14.02 12.70 11.57
N ASN A 40 -14.74 13.76 11.18
CA ASN A 40 -14.40 14.63 10.05
C ASN A 40 -14.07 13.90 8.74
N GLY A 41 -14.71 12.75 8.47
CA GLY A 41 -14.45 11.93 7.28
C GLY A 41 -13.06 11.29 7.23
N GLN A 42 -12.34 11.23 8.35
CA GLN A 42 -11.02 10.61 8.45
C GLN A 42 -11.11 9.19 8.97
N PHE A 43 -10.23 8.33 8.46
CA PHE A 43 -10.16 6.92 8.82
C PHE A 43 -8.71 6.53 9.15
N VAL A 44 -8.56 5.60 10.08
CA VAL A 44 -7.26 5.02 10.46
C VAL A 44 -7.40 3.51 10.63
N PHE A 45 -6.33 2.78 10.37
CA PHE A 45 -6.23 1.40 10.81
C PHE A 45 -5.95 1.37 12.30
N SER A 46 -6.83 0.75 13.06
CA SER A 46 -6.76 0.60 14.53
C SER A 46 -7.23 -0.79 14.94
N GLU A 47 -6.84 -1.23 16.12
CA GLU A 47 -7.35 -2.46 16.72
C GLU A 47 -8.87 -2.36 16.95
N VAL A 48 -9.58 -3.46 16.68
CA VAL A 48 -11.03 -3.59 16.81
C VAL A 48 -11.40 -4.85 17.55
N GLN A 49 -12.56 -4.85 18.22
CA GLN A 49 -13.05 -5.98 19.00
C GLN A 49 -14.36 -6.56 18.43
N LYS A 50 -15.08 -5.80 17.62
CA LYS A 50 -16.37 -6.19 17.01
C LYS A 50 -16.55 -5.60 15.62
N GLY A 51 -17.45 -6.19 14.83
CA GLY A 51 -17.70 -5.78 13.45
C GLY A 51 -18.25 -4.36 13.33
N SER A 52 -19.06 -3.92 14.30
CA SER A 52 -19.61 -2.56 14.34
C SER A 52 -18.54 -1.45 14.48
N ASP A 53 -17.31 -1.76 14.88
CA ASP A 53 -16.20 -0.82 14.95
C ASP A 53 -15.58 -0.55 13.57
N ILE A 54 -15.84 -1.44 12.60
CA ILE A 54 -15.19 -1.44 11.29
C ILE A 54 -15.93 -0.57 10.29
N ALA A 55 -15.21 0.37 9.70
CA ALA A 55 -15.71 1.15 8.58
C ALA A 55 -15.55 0.35 7.28
N LEU A 56 -16.65 -0.26 6.80
CA LEU A 56 -16.66 -1.02 5.54
C LEU A 56 -16.66 -0.10 4.30
N ARG A 57 -17.15 1.14 4.45
CA ARG A 57 -17.09 2.18 3.42
C ARG A 57 -16.23 3.33 3.96
N TYR A 58 -15.07 3.53 3.38
CA TYR A 58 -14.13 4.53 3.85
C TYR A 58 -13.28 5.08 2.70
N ILE A 59 -12.85 6.33 2.79
CA ILE A 59 -11.78 6.87 1.95
C ILE A 59 -10.45 6.33 2.46
N PRO A 60 -9.39 6.25 1.63
CA PRO A 60 -8.10 5.72 2.08
C PRO A 60 -7.64 6.37 3.40
N THR A 61 -7.30 5.52 4.36
CA THR A 61 -6.81 5.94 5.69
C THR A 61 -5.65 6.93 5.58
N ILE A 62 -5.47 7.79 6.58
CA ILE A 62 -4.39 8.81 6.60
C ILE A 62 -3.04 8.15 6.32
N LEU A 63 -2.65 7.17 7.12
CA LEU A 63 -1.48 6.35 6.84
C LEU A 63 -1.91 5.01 6.24
N PRO A 64 -1.24 4.55 5.16
CA PRO A 64 -1.53 3.27 4.56
C PRO A 64 -1.14 2.10 5.49
N PRO A 65 -1.70 0.90 5.28
CA PRO A 65 -1.39 -0.28 6.08
C PRO A 65 0.08 -0.72 5.99
N LYS A 66 0.89 -0.16 5.08
CA LYS A 66 2.34 -0.42 5.01
C LYS A 66 3.04 -0.25 6.35
N LYS A 67 2.52 0.60 7.26
CA LYS A 67 3.09 0.84 8.59
C LYS A 67 3.21 -0.43 9.46
N TYR A 68 2.42 -1.47 9.17
CA TYR A 68 2.48 -2.75 9.87
C TYR A 68 3.57 -3.67 9.32
N PHE A 69 3.93 -3.51 8.04
CA PHE A 69 4.99 -4.29 7.39
C PHE A 69 6.35 -3.59 7.49
N MET A 70 6.35 -2.26 7.39
CA MET A 70 7.48 -1.37 7.50
C MET A 70 7.14 -0.28 8.51
N PRO A 71 7.39 -0.47 9.81
CA PRO A 71 7.13 0.51 10.85
C PRO A 71 7.88 1.83 10.61
N GLN A 72 7.33 2.94 11.14
CA GLN A 72 7.97 4.25 11.04
C GLN A 72 9.30 4.32 11.78
N TYR A 73 9.44 3.48 12.79
CA TYR A 73 10.62 3.29 13.62
C TYR A 73 10.75 1.82 13.97
N GLU A 74 11.93 1.24 13.78
CA GLU A 74 12.22 -0.14 14.18
C GLU A 74 13.69 -0.32 14.54
N THR A 75 13.96 -1.22 15.45
CA THR A 75 15.31 -1.66 15.76
C THR A 75 15.73 -2.74 14.77
N LEU A 76 16.86 -2.54 14.08
CA LEU A 76 17.44 -3.53 13.17
C LEU A 76 18.46 -4.44 13.85
N ALA A 77 19.19 -3.89 14.80
CA ALA A 77 20.20 -4.62 15.55
C ALA A 77 20.52 -3.90 16.88
N GLU A 78 21.02 -4.67 17.82
CA GLU A 78 21.67 -4.18 19.04
C GLU A 78 23.17 -4.43 18.97
N TYR A 79 23.97 -3.60 19.63
CA TYR A 79 25.40 -3.75 19.72
C TYR A 79 25.95 -3.52 21.12
N ASP A 80 27.06 -4.21 21.41
CA ASP A 80 27.88 -4.02 22.62
C ASP A 80 29.34 -3.99 22.21
N THR A 81 29.99 -2.82 22.36
CA THR A 81 31.39 -2.61 21.94
C THR A 81 32.38 -3.39 22.78
N ARG A 82 32.04 -3.77 24.02
CA ARG A 82 32.89 -4.60 24.91
C ARG A 82 33.04 -6.03 24.41
N ARG A 83 32.06 -6.52 23.62
CA ARG A 83 32.01 -7.90 23.08
C ARG A 83 32.55 -8.03 21.67
N GLY A 84 33.47 -7.13 21.24
CA GLY A 84 34.09 -7.18 19.92
C GLY A 84 33.15 -6.70 18.80
N GLN A 85 32.32 -5.68 19.05
CA GLN A 85 31.42 -5.01 18.09
C GLN A 85 30.45 -5.97 17.35
N LYS A 86 29.97 -7.00 17.99
CA LYS A 86 28.98 -7.91 17.41
C LYS A 86 27.60 -7.21 17.35
N LEU A 87 27.13 -6.99 16.13
CA LEU A 87 25.72 -6.62 15.88
C LEU A 87 24.86 -7.88 16.06
N GLN A 88 23.88 -7.80 16.95
CA GLN A 88 22.85 -8.83 17.11
C GLN A 88 21.59 -8.38 16.35
N PRO A 89 21.20 -9.06 15.27
CA PRO A 89 19.98 -8.71 14.55
C PRO A 89 18.75 -8.77 15.44
N VAL A 90 17.87 -7.79 15.29
CA VAL A 90 16.57 -7.75 15.96
C VAL A 90 15.48 -7.80 14.90
N VAL A 91 14.52 -8.70 15.06
CA VAL A 91 13.32 -8.77 14.21
C VAL A 91 12.11 -8.72 15.13
N GLU A 92 11.49 -7.55 15.21
CA GLU A 92 10.24 -7.38 15.94
C GLU A 92 9.08 -7.88 15.10
N VAL A 93 8.33 -8.85 15.61
CA VAL A 93 7.21 -9.48 14.91
C VAL A 93 5.98 -9.47 15.80
N GLU A 94 4.89 -8.99 15.23
CA GLU A 94 3.57 -9.09 15.83
C GLU A 94 2.66 -9.84 14.86
N SER A 95 2.04 -10.93 15.32
CA SER A 95 1.01 -11.62 14.54
C SER A 95 -0.28 -10.81 14.60
N LEU A 96 -0.80 -10.43 13.44
CA LEU A 96 -2.05 -9.68 13.36
C LEU A 96 -2.86 -10.04 12.12
N ILE A 97 -4.17 -9.81 12.19
CA ILE A 97 -5.12 -9.91 11.08
C ILE A 97 -5.45 -8.48 10.64
N LEU A 98 -5.03 -8.13 9.45
CA LEU A 98 -5.26 -6.82 8.85
C LEU A 98 -6.49 -6.89 7.95
N PHE A 99 -7.64 -6.42 8.45
CA PHE A 99 -8.93 -6.50 7.78
C PHE A 99 -9.24 -5.23 6.98
N GLY A 100 -9.95 -5.40 5.87
CA GLY A 100 -10.54 -4.30 5.11
C GLY A 100 -9.55 -3.52 4.25
N VAL A 101 -8.45 -4.14 3.79
CA VAL A 101 -7.43 -3.49 2.97
C VAL A 101 -7.96 -3.27 1.55
N HIS A 102 -8.07 -2.02 1.10
CA HIS A 102 -8.49 -1.66 -0.26
C HIS A 102 -7.51 -2.18 -1.32
N THR A 103 -8.02 -2.38 -2.54
CA THR A 103 -7.23 -2.89 -3.69
C THR A 103 -5.99 -2.04 -4.00
N CYS A 104 -6.07 -0.72 -3.87
CA CYS A 104 -4.91 0.18 -4.04
C CYS A 104 -3.83 -0.03 -2.97
N ASP A 105 -4.21 -0.36 -1.73
CA ASP A 105 -3.26 -0.66 -0.65
C ASP A 105 -2.68 -2.07 -0.79
N LEU A 106 -3.49 -3.05 -1.26
CA LEU A 106 -2.98 -4.38 -1.64
C LEU A 106 -1.92 -4.28 -2.73
N ALA A 107 -2.20 -3.50 -3.80
CA ALA A 107 -1.22 -3.23 -4.85
C ALA A 107 0.04 -2.54 -4.29
N GLY A 108 -0.12 -1.68 -3.28
CA GLY A 108 0.98 -1.05 -2.56
C GLY A 108 1.85 -2.04 -1.80
N ILE A 109 1.25 -2.97 -1.07
CA ILE A 109 1.94 -4.06 -0.36
C ILE A 109 2.73 -4.91 -1.36
N GLN A 110 2.13 -5.30 -2.48
CA GLN A 110 2.82 -6.05 -3.53
C GLN A 110 4.03 -5.31 -4.13
N CYS A 111 3.97 -3.97 -4.24
CA CYS A 111 5.13 -3.18 -4.64
C CYS A 111 6.27 -3.27 -3.61
N LEU A 112 5.94 -3.25 -2.32
CA LEU A 112 6.93 -3.43 -1.25
C LEU A 112 7.46 -4.87 -1.21
N ASP A 113 6.60 -5.88 -1.41
CA ASP A 113 7.00 -7.29 -1.51
C ASP A 113 8.09 -7.48 -2.58
N VAL A 114 7.93 -6.88 -3.76
CA VAL A 114 8.91 -6.95 -4.84
C VAL A 114 10.24 -6.29 -4.45
N VAL A 115 10.19 -5.11 -3.82
CA VAL A 115 11.41 -4.37 -3.43
C VAL A 115 12.18 -5.07 -2.34
N PHE A 116 11.49 -5.49 -1.28
CA PHE A 116 12.13 -6.08 -0.11
C PHE A 116 12.48 -7.57 -0.27
N SER A 117 11.96 -8.22 -1.32
CA SER A 117 12.40 -9.55 -1.75
C SER A 117 13.60 -9.53 -2.69
N ASP A 118 13.93 -8.36 -3.29
CA ASP A 118 15.10 -8.18 -4.14
C ASP A 118 16.39 -8.27 -3.31
N ARG A 119 17.54 -8.42 -3.96
CA ARG A 119 18.82 -8.57 -3.25
C ARG A 119 19.46 -7.22 -2.94
N PRO A 120 19.92 -7.01 -1.69
CA PRO A 120 19.81 -7.88 -0.51
C PRO A 120 18.37 -7.91 0.04
N LYS A 121 17.90 -9.09 0.46
CA LYS A 121 16.57 -9.27 1.05
C LYS A 121 16.46 -8.57 2.41
N ASP A 122 15.35 -7.89 2.64
CA ASP A 122 15.02 -7.30 3.94
C ASP A 122 14.28 -8.31 4.83
N LEU A 123 15.00 -8.94 5.74
CA LEU A 123 14.43 -9.98 6.61
C LEU A 123 13.38 -9.43 7.56
N ASN A 124 13.54 -8.21 8.08
CA ASN A 124 12.57 -7.60 8.99
C ASN A 124 11.21 -7.41 8.30
N TYR A 125 11.21 -6.95 7.04
CA TYR A 125 9.99 -6.84 6.25
C TYR A 125 9.39 -8.22 5.93
N LEU A 126 10.19 -9.15 5.44
CA LEU A 126 9.71 -10.46 4.97
C LEU A 126 9.10 -11.28 6.11
N VAL A 127 9.73 -11.29 7.28
CA VAL A 127 9.20 -12.00 8.45
C VAL A 127 7.87 -11.38 8.89
N ARG A 128 7.75 -10.04 9.01
CA ARG A 128 6.45 -9.40 9.32
C ARG A 128 5.39 -9.74 8.27
N ARG A 129 5.76 -9.75 6.98
CA ARG A 129 4.85 -10.10 5.88
C ARG A 129 4.27 -11.50 6.05
N GLU A 130 5.06 -12.44 6.56
CA GLU A 130 4.63 -13.81 6.83
C GLU A 130 3.65 -13.89 8.01
N TYR A 131 3.87 -13.11 9.08
CA TYR A 131 3.04 -13.16 10.30
C TYR A 131 1.76 -12.32 10.20
N ILE A 132 1.61 -11.46 9.21
CA ILE A 132 0.40 -10.66 9.01
C ILE A 132 -0.54 -11.37 8.04
N THR A 133 -1.77 -11.67 8.50
CA THR A 133 -2.85 -12.15 7.64
C THR A 133 -3.56 -10.94 7.03
N VAL A 134 -3.73 -10.93 5.71
CA VAL A 134 -4.31 -9.79 4.98
C VAL A 134 -5.69 -10.15 4.44
N ILE A 135 -6.71 -9.44 4.90
CA ILE A 135 -8.07 -9.53 4.40
C ILE A 135 -8.39 -8.27 3.60
N GLY A 136 -8.47 -8.43 2.28
CA GLY A 136 -8.80 -7.34 1.37
C GLY A 136 -10.28 -7.02 1.35
N LEU A 137 -10.62 -5.80 0.94
CA LEU A 137 -11.99 -5.33 0.75
C LEU A 137 -12.11 -4.63 -0.61
N GLU A 138 -13.05 -5.07 -1.42
CA GLU A 138 -13.27 -4.53 -2.76
C GLU A 138 -13.93 -3.15 -2.70
N CYS A 139 -13.34 -2.17 -3.41
CA CYS A 139 -13.95 -0.86 -3.62
C CYS A 139 -14.97 -0.97 -4.76
N ASN A 140 -16.23 -0.66 -4.48
CA ASN A 140 -17.32 -0.73 -5.48
C ASN A 140 -17.51 0.61 -6.21
N ASP A 141 -16.91 1.70 -5.72
CA ASP A 141 -16.95 3.03 -6.28
C ASP A 141 -15.67 3.80 -5.93
N TYR A 142 -15.49 5.00 -6.52
CA TYR A 142 -14.40 5.90 -6.15
C TYR A 142 -14.49 6.33 -4.69
N CYS A 143 -13.34 6.41 -4.04
CA CYS A 143 -13.25 6.86 -2.66
C CYS A 143 -13.45 8.38 -2.55
N ASP A 144 -12.85 9.12 -3.48
CA ASP A 144 -12.92 10.58 -3.58
C ASP A 144 -12.41 11.08 -4.94
N THR A 145 -12.41 12.40 -5.11
CA THR A 145 -11.99 13.09 -6.34
C THR A 145 -10.49 13.01 -6.63
N TYR A 146 -9.64 12.64 -5.65
CA TYR A 146 -8.19 12.52 -5.83
C TYR A 146 -7.77 11.13 -6.33
N ALA A 147 -8.65 10.14 -6.25
CA ALA A 147 -8.36 8.80 -6.72
C ALA A 147 -8.05 8.77 -8.23
N SER A 148 -7.11 7.93 -8.62
CA SER A 148 -6.71 7.66 -10.01
C SER A 148 -6.48 6.17 -10.24
N CYS A 149 -7.26 5.33 -9.54
CA CYS A 149 -7.17 3.88 -9.63
C CYS A 149 -7.70 3.33 -10.97
N GLY A 150 -8.54 4.08 -11.69
CA GLY A 150 -8.94 3.78 -13.05
C GLY A 150 -7.75 3.83 -14.02
N LEU A 151 -6.96 4.93 -13.99
CA LEU A 151 -5.73 5.07 -14.76
C LEU A 151 -4.72 3.97 -14.44
N MET A 152 -4.56 3.65 -13.14
CA MET A 152 -3.57 2.67 -12.70
C MET A 152 -4.02 1.21 -12.84
N GLY A 153 -5.32 0.97 -13.08
CA GLY A 153 -5.90 -0.38 -13.15
C GLY A 153 -5.88 -1.13 -11.83
N THR A 154 -5.87 -0.42 -10.69
CA THR A 154 -5.79 -1.02 -9.35
C THR A 154 -7.14 -1.11 -8.65
N PHE A 155 -8.23 -0.81 -9.32
CA PHE A 155 -9.60 -0.92 -8.81
C PHE A 155 -10.09 -2.38 -8.71
N LEU A 156 -9.41 -3.33 -9.37
CA LEU A 156 -9.65 -4.76 -9.24
C LEU A 156 -8.54 -5.42 -8.42
N PRO A 157 -8.85 -6.47 -7.65
CA PRO A 157 -7.86 -7.20 -6.88
C PRO A 157 -6.89 -7.94 -7.80
N GLN A 158 -5.59 -7.79 -7.52
CA GLN A 158 -4.50 -8.47 -8.25
C GLN A 158 -3.75 -9.48 -7.37
N GLY A 159 -4.39 -9.95 -6.27
CA GLY A 159 -3.76 -10.80 -5.26
C GLY A 159 -3.14 -10.00 -4.11
N GLY A 160 -2.24 -10.66 -3.34
CA GLY A 160 -1.59 -10.05 -2.17
C GLY A 160 -2.41 -10.10 -0.88
N TYR A 161 -3.47 -10.93 -0.85
CA TYR A 161 -4.38 -11.15 0.28
C TYR A 161 -4.53 -12.64 0.59
N ASP A 162 -4.94 -12.92 1.81
CA ASP A 162 -5.29 -14.28 2.25
C ASP A 162 -6.78 -14.55 2.07
N LEU A 163 -7.63 -13.56 2.39
CA LEU A 163 -9.05 -13.52 2.05
C LEU A 163 -9.36 -12.19 1.34
N PHE A 164 -10.37 -12.19 0.47
CA PHE A 164 -10.82 -10.98 -0.20
C PHE A 164 -12.33 -10.86 -0.19
N PHE A 165 -12.84 -9.77 0.40
CA PHE A 165 -14.25 -9.50 0.59
C PHE A 165 -14.78 -8.61 -0.54
N THR A 166 -15.88 -9.04 -1.14
CA THR A 166 -16.68 -8.23 -2.07
C THR A 166 -18.07 -8.05 -1.47
N ASP A 167 -18.49 -6.81 -1.27
CA ASP A 167 -19.83 -6.45 -0.78
C ASP A 167 -20.84 -6.56 -1.92
N LEU A 168 -21.77 -7.53 -1.81
CA LEU A 168 -22.89 -7.77 -2.75
C LEU A 168 -24.25 -7.42 -2.11
N GLU A 169 -24.30 -6.31 -1.35
CA GLU A 169 -25.47 -5.70 -0.72
C GLU A 169 -26.06 -6.52 0.45
N THR A 170 -26.49 -7.74 0.23
CA THR A 170 -27.10 -8.62 1.25
C THR A 170 -26.11 -9.55 1.95
N TYR A 171 -24.99 -9.82 1.31
CA TYR A 171 -23.92 -10.70 1.82
C TYR A 171 -22.55 -10.22 1.31
N PHE A 172 -21.51 -10.77 1.92
CA PHE A 172 -20.16 -10.67 1.38
C PHE A 172 -19.80 -11.96 0.64
N LEU A 173 -19.27 -11.83 -0.56
CA LEU A 173 -18.57 -12.92 -1.24
C LEU A 173 -17.09 -12.86 -0.85
N ILE A 174 -16.57 -13.98 -0.34
CA ILE A 174 -15.19 -14.09 0.16
C ILE A 174 -14.42 -14.99 -0.77
N HIS A 175 -13.42 -14.46 -1.47
CA HIS A 175 -12.45 -15.26 -2.19
C HIS A 175 -11.34 -15.71 -1.25
N VAL A 176 -11.02 -17.00 -1.24
CA VAL A 176 -9.93 -17.59 -0.46
C VAL A 176 -8.66 -17.60 -1.30
N GLY A 177 -7.71 -16.73 -0.96
CA GLY A 177 -6.52 -16.48 -1.77
C GLY A 177 -5.31 -17.36 -1.43
N THR A 178 -5.22 -17.85 -0.20
CA THR A 178 -4.08 -18.64 0.29
C THR A 178 -4.52 -19.72 1.29
N GLN A 179 -3.60 -20.66 1.57
CA GLN A 179 -3.81 -21.66 2.64
C GLN A 179 -4.06 -20.99 3.99
N LYS A 180 -3.34 -19.91 4.31
CA LYS A 180 -3.56 -19.13 5.55
C LYS A 180 -4.99 -18.60 5.64
N GLY A 181 -5.55 -18.14 4.51
CA GLY A 181 -6.95 -17.73 4.42
C GLY A 181 -7.92 -18.92 4.64
N GLU A 182 -7.62 -20.08 4.06
CA GLU A 182 -8.42 -21.30 4.26
C GLU A 182 -8.42 -21.74 5.72
N ASP A 183 -7.25 -21.80 6.36
CA ASP A 183 -7.08 -22.16 7.77
C ASP A 183 -7.83 -21.17 8.69
N LEU A 184 -7.93 -19.91 8.27
CA LEU A 184 -8.65 -18.88 9.04
C LEU A 184 -10.16 -19.09 9.07
N VAL A 185 -10.75 -19.69 8.05
CA VAL A 185 -12.21 -19.81 7.89
C VAL A 185 -12.76 -21.23 8.05
N GLN A 186 -11.91 -22.26 8.15
CA GLN A 186 -12.31 -23.67 8.13
C GLN A 186 -13.35 -24.05 9.19
N ASP A 187 -13.30 -23.42 10.38
CA ASP A 187 -14.16 -23.73 11.53
C ASP A 187 -15.29 -22.70 11.72
N MET A 188 -15.72 -22.03 10.66
CA MET A 188 -16.77 -21.01 10.69
C MET A 188 -18.07 -21.55 10.07
N PRO A 189 -18.98 -22.18 10.85
CA PRO A 189 -20.16 -22.87 10.31
C PRO A 189 -21.21 -21.95 9.67
N PHE A 190 -21.14 -20.67 9.93
CA PHE A 190 -22.00 -19.65 9.35
C PHE A 190 -21.57 -19.20 7.94
N LEU A 191 -20.43 -19.70 7.43
CA LEU A 191 -19.99 -19.48 6.06
C LEU A 191 -20.59 -20.53 5.14
N GLY A 192 -21.30 -20.08 4.09
CA GLY A 192 -21.79 -20.93 3.03
C GLY A 192 -20.80 -21.06 1.87
N ARG A 193 -20.94 -22.12 1.05
CA ARG A 193 -20.21 -22.19 -0.22
C ARG A 193 -20.92 -21.34 -1.27
N ALA A 194 -20.13 -20.62 -2.06
CA ALA A 194 -20.68 -19.86 -3.17
C ALA A 194 -21.29 -20.78 -4.24
N GLN A 195 -22.39 -20.36 -4.81
CA GLN A 195 -23.08 -21.01 -5.93
C GLN A 195 -22.87 -20.18 -7.20
N SER A 196 -23.24 -20.73 -8.35
CA SER A 196 -23.10 -20.06 -9.66
C SER A 196 -23.78 -18.68 -9.72
N GLN A 197 -24.91 -18.49 -9.03
CA GLN A 197 -25.58 -17.19 -8.93
C GLN A 197 -24.70 -16.13 -8.28
N HIS A 198 -24.01 -16.45 -7.16
CA HIS A 198 -23.14 -15.52 -6.45
C HIS A 198 -21.94 -15.09 -7.32
N LEU A 199 -21.44 -16.02 -8.14
CA LEU A 199 -20.35 -15.71 -9.09
C LEU A 199 -20.84 -14.83 -10.24
N ALA A 200 -22.05 -15.04 -10.75
CA ALA A 200 -22.64 -14.19 -11.77
C ALA A 200 -22.86 -12.75 -11.25
N GLU A 201 -23.29 -12.59 -9.98
CA GLU A 201 -23.42 -11.28 -9.34
C GLU A 201 -22.05 -10.57 -9.19
N LEU A 202 -20.98 -11.31 -8.85
CA LEU A 202 -19.62 -10.78 -8.83
C LEU A 202 -19.17 -10.29 -10.20
N GLU A 203 -19.41 -11.07 -11.26
CA GLU A 203 -19.07 -10.69 -12.63
C GLU A 203 -19.84 -9.44 -13.07
N ALA A 204 -21.14 -9.37 -12.77
CA ALA A 204 -21.97 -8.20 -13.06
C ALA A 204 -21.47 -6.94 -12.31
N LEU A 205 -21.08 -7.08 -11.03
CA LEU A 205 -20.47 -5.99 -10.28
C LEU A 205 -19.16 -5.52 -10.94
N ARG A 206 -18.28 -6.42 -11.33
CA ARG A 206 -16.99 -6.09 -11.95
C ARG A 206 -17.14 -5.48 -13.34
N ALA A 207 -18.12 -5.92 -14.12
CA ALA A 207 -18.47 -5.30 -15.39
C ALA A 207 -18.96 -3.84 -15.19
N ARG A 208 -19.80 -3.59 -14.20
CA ARG A 208 -20.25 -2.24 -13.81
C ARG A 208 -19.07 -1.37 -13.35
N LYS A 209 -18.18 -1.92 -12.53
CA LYS A 209 -16.96 -1.22 -12.08
C LYS A 209 -16.07 -0.79 -13.24
N ALA A 210 -15.89 -1.61 -14.25
CA ALA A 210 -15.11 -1.26 -15.44
C ALA A 210 -15.67 -0.04 -16.19
N GLN A 211 -16.97 0.24 -16.05
CA GLN A 211 -17.61 1.45 -16.61
C GLN A 211 -17.42 2.68 -15.72
N ILE A 212 -17.33 2.49 -14.39
CA ILE A 212 -17.14 3.55 -13.41
C ILE A 212 -15.66 3.98 -13.40
N PHE A 213 -14.74 3.04 -13.23
CA PHE A 213 -13.31 3.28 -13.08
C PHE A 213 -12.63 3.46 -14.45
N ARG A 214 -12.91 4.56 -15.11
CA ARG A 214 -12.23 4.94 -16.36
C ARG A 214 -10.95 5.71 -16.07
N PRO A 215 -9.96 5.73 -16.98
CA PRO A 215 -8.77 6.57 -16.81
C PRO A 215 -9.16 8.03 -16.59
N GLU A 216 -8.73 8.59 -15.46
CA GLU A 216 -9.05 9.96 -15.03
C GLU A 216 -8.20 11.01 -15.73
N VAL A 217 -7.20 10.56 -16.47
CA VAL A 217 -6.33 11.39 -17.31
C VAL A 217 -6.36 10.81 -18.73
N PRO A 218 -6.51 11.62 -19.79
CA PRO A 218 -6.61 11.15 -21.17
C PRO A 218 -5.24 10.74 -21.75
N VAL A 219 -4.54 9.85 -21.05
CA VAL A 219 -3.24 9.28 -21.44
C VAL A 219 -3.32 7.76 -21.33
N ASP A 220 -2.76 7.05 -22.29
CA ASP A 220 -2.62 5.61 -22.17
C ASP A 220 -1.59 5.25 -21.09
N ARG A 221 -2.00 4.44 -20.13
CA ARG A 221 -1.11 3.97 -19.05
C ARG A 221 0.18 3.33 -19.58
N ALA A 222 0.11 2.61 -20.70
CA ALA A 222 1.27 1.96 -21.28
C ALA A 222 2.33 2.97 -21.77
N LEU A 223 1.93 4.19 -22.10
CA LEU A 223 2.82 5.26 -22.56
C LEU A 223 3.47 6.05 -21.42
N LEU A 224 2.95 5.95 -20.19
CA LEU A 224 3.49 6.72 -19.05
C LEU A 224 5.01 6.57 -18.87
N PRO A 225 5.61 5.37 -18.91
CA PRO A 225 7.06 5.25 -18.70
C PRO A 225 7.88 6.01 -19.75
N ARG A 226 7.41 6.01 -21.00
CA ARG A 226 8.05 6.73 -22.10
C ARG A 226 7.84 8.24 -21.95
N MET A 227 6.62 8.67 -21.68
CA MET A 227 6.27 10.08 -21.46
C MET A 227 7.11 10.70 -20.32
N PHE A 228 7.25 10.02 -19.19
CA PHE A 228 8.07 10.47 -18.07
C PHE A 228 9.56 10.51 -18.39
N LYS A 229 10.04 9.64 -19.30
CA LYS A 229 11.42 9.67 -19.78
C LYS A 229 11.68 10.84 -20.72
N GLU A 230 10.79 11.07 -21.69
CA GLU A 230 10.90 12.14 -22.68
C GLU A 230 10.67 13.52 -22.04
N GLY A 231 9.74 13.63 -21.08
CA GLY A 231 9.48 14.86 -20.32
C GLY A 231 10.38 15.02 -19.08
N PHE A 232 11.61 14.48 -19.10
CA PHE A 232 12.51 14.59 -17.96
C PHE A 232 12.87 16.04 -17.64
N GLU A 233 13.04 16.89 -18.66
CA GLU A 233 13.33 18.32 -18.52
C GLU A 233 12.10 19.22 -18.78
N ALA A 234 10.89 18.72 -18.61
CA ALA A 234 9.66 19.45 -18.82
C ALA A 234 9.47 20.57 -17.78
N GLU A 235 8.81 21.68 -18.18
CA GLU A 235 8.62 22.87 -17.34
C GLU A 235 7.76 22.60 -16.10
N VAL A 236 6.84 21.63 -16.17
CA VAL A 236 5.99 21.22 -15.04
C VAL A 236 6.78 20.94 -13.77
N TRP A 237 8.04 20.48 -13.88
CA TRP A 237 8.87 20.18 -12.71
C TRP A 237 9.29 21.45 -11.97
N GLU A 238 9.63 22.51 -12.68
CA GLU A 238 9.95 23.81 -12.10
C GLU A 238 8.73 24.43 -11.45
N GLU A 239 7.58 24.40 -12.13
CA GLU A 239 6.33 24.92 -11.59
C GLU A 239 5.94 24.25 -10.27
N ILE A 240 5.85 22.91 -10.23
CA ILE A 240 5.49 22.21 -9.00
C ILE A 240 6.61 22.24 -7.95
N GLY A 241 7.87 22.35 -8.37
CA GLY A 241 9.02 22.55 -7.49
C GLY A 241 8.95 23.88 -6.76
N GLY A 242 8.62 24.96 -7.47
CA GLY A 242 8.44 26.28 -6.90
C GLY A 242 7.36 26.33 -5.80
N ARG A 243 6.25 25.62 -5.99
CA ARG A 243 5.17 25.52 -4.99
C ARG A 243 5.47 24.54 -3.86
N CYS A 244 6.36 23.57 -4.05
CA CYS A 244 6.58 22.49 -3.10
C CYS A 244 7.21 22.96 -1.78
N LEU A 245 6.63 22.56 -0.66
CA LEU A 245 7.13 22.87 0.68
C LEU A 245 8.16 21.85 1.21
N SER A 246 8.51 20.81 0.45
CA SER A 246 9.40 19.70 0.87
C SER A 246 9.00 19.01 2.18
N CYS A 247 7.71 19.06 2.55
CA CYS A 247 7.19 18.59 3.84
C CYS A 247 7.10 17.05 3.97
N ALA A 248 7.48 16.29 2.94
CA ALA A 248 7.47 14.84 2.90
C ALA A 248 6.10 14.14 3.01
N ASN A 249 4.99 14.86 3.24
CA ASN A 249 3.65 14.26 3.40
C ASN A 249 3.30 13.30 2.26
N CYS A 250 3.54 13.69 1.01
CA CYS A 250 3.23 12.89 -0.17
C CYS A 250 3.97 11.55 -0.26
N THR A 251 5.08 11.38 0.44
CA THR A 251 5.83 10.11 0.53
C THR A 251 5.43 9.30 1.76
N ASN A 252 5.20 9.95 2.90
CA ASN A 252 4.81 9.29 4.14
C ASN A 252 3.45 8.57 4.00
N VAL A 253 2.48 9.23 3.37
CA VAL A 253 1.15 8.63 3.13
C VAL A 253 1.08 7.71 1.92
N CYS A 254 2.16 7.57 1.15
CA CYS A 254 2.15 6.73 -0.04
C CYS A 254 2.33 5.25 0.32
N PRO A 255 1.45 4.34 -0.15
CA PRO A 255 1.56 2.92 0.17
C PRO A 255 2.78 2.24 -0.45
N THR A 256 3.39 2.84 -1.48
CA THR A 256 4.53 2.28 -2.21
C THR A 256 5.86 2.99 -1.93
N CYS A 257 5.89 4.04 -1.07
CA CYS A 257 7.14 4.68 -0.69
C CYS A 257 7.81 3.91 0.45
N TYR A 258 9.11 3.68 0.29
CA TYR A 258 9.94 2.92 1.21
C TYR A 258 11.28 3.62 1.51
N CYS A 259 11.33 4.95 1.38
CA CYS A 259 12.50 5.71 1.80
C CYS A 259 12.70 5.59 3.31
N PHE A 260 13.91 5.31 3.74
CA PHE A 260 14.29 5.22 5.15
C PHE A 260 15.72 5.73 5.35
N ASP A 261 16.03 6.03 6.58
CA ASP A 261 17.37 6.30 7.07
C ASP A 261 17.75 5.25 8.13
N VAL A 262 19.02 4.94 8.24
CA VAL A 262 19.58 4.03 9.24
C VAL A 262 20.53 4.80 10.14
N ARG A 263 20.27 4.75 11.45
CA ARG A 263 21.03 5.49 12.44
C ARG A 263 21.47 4.58 13.58
N ASP A 264 22.66 4.84 14.11
CA ASP A 264 23.12 4.25 15.36
C ASP A 264 22.73 5.19 16.52
N VAL A 265 22.03 4.65 17.50
CA VAL A 265 21.60 5.37 18.71
C VAL A 265 22.32 4.75 19.90
N PRO A 266 23.40 5.38 20.39
CA PRO A 266 24.11 4.89 21.55
C PRO A 266 23.27 5.07 22.82
N ASP A 267 23.40 4.15 23.76
CA ASP A 267 22.87 4.30 25.09
C ASP A 267 23.72 5.28 25.91
N VAL A 268 23.20 5.72 27.05
CA VAL A 268 23.89 6.70 27.93
C VAL A 268 25.28 6.23 28.36
N ASN A 269 25.51 4.91 28.45
CA ASN A 269 26.82 4.32 28.79
C ASN A 269 27.85 4.39 27.65
N LEU A 270 27.45 4.79 26.43
CA LEU A 270 28.27 4.86 25.22
C LEU A 270 28.94 3.54 24.79
N VAL A 271 28.54 2.43 25.40
CA VAL A 271 29.13 1.09 25.18
C VAL A 271 28.14 0.18 24.46
N THR A 272 26.86 0.33 24.79
CA THR A 272 25.75 -0.37 24.12
C THR A 272 24.95 0.62 23.29
N GLY A 273 24.13 0.09 22.39
CA GLY A 273 23.23 0.90 21.60
C GLY A 273 22.45 0.07 20.58
N ARG A 274 21.68 0.77 19.78
CA ARG A 274 20.80 0.17 18.78
C ARG A 274 21.03 0.79 17.42
N ARG A 275 21.02 -0.03 16.38
CA ARG A 275 20.88 0.41 14.99
C ARG A 275 19.41 0.42 14.65
N ILE A 276 18.89 1.56 14.31
CA ILE A 276 17.48 1.78 14.03
C ILE A 276 17.26 2.13 12.56
N ARG A 277 16.07 1.80 12.05
CA ARG A 277 15.55 2.30 10.79
C ARG A 277 14.38 3.23 11.08
N VAL A 278 14.38 4.39 10.44
CA VAL A 278 13.28 5.38 10.52
C VAL A 278 12.82 5.74 9.12
N TRP A 279 11.52 6.01 8.95
CA TRP A 279 11.05 6.51 7.66
C TRP A 279 11.73 7.84 7.32
N ASP A 280 12.06 7.97 6.05
CA ASP A 280 12.58 9.19 5.47
C ASP A 280 11.89 9.50 4.14
N SER A 281 12.31 10.52 3.44
CA SER A 281 11.67 11.00 2.22
C SER A 281 12.67 11.49 1.20
N CYS A 282 12.46 11.05 -0.05
CA CYS A 282 13.16 11.65 -1.19
C CYS A 282 12.81 13.13 -1.42
N GLN A 283 11.89 13.72 -0.63
CA GLN A 283 11.59 15.14 -0.64
C GLN A 283 12.43 15.93 0.37
N ASN A 284 13.06 15.26 1.33
CA ASN A 284 13.99 15.88 2.26
C ASN A 284 15.31 16.18 1.53
N GLU A 285 15.83 17.39 1.71
CA GLU A 285 17.07 17.79 1.04
C GLU A 285 18.26 16.89 1.43
N PRO A 286 18.46 16.56 2.73
CA PRO A 286 19.59 15.73 3.13
C PRO A 286 19.54 14.28 2.61
N PHE A 287 18.36 13.79 2.21
CA PHE A 287 18.18 12.39 1.78
C PHE A 287 19.05 11.99 0.57
N ALA A 288 19.42 12.97 -0.27
CA ALA A 288 20.24 12.74 -1.46
C ALA A 288 21.69 13.20 -1.31
N LYS A 289 22.09 13.67 -0.12
CA LYS A 289 23.48 14.06 0.16
C LYS A 289 24.36 12.82 0.29
N ILE A 290 25.50 12.88 -0.34
CA ILE A 290 26.58 11.89 -0.19
C ILE A 290 27.60 12.36 0.83
N ALA A 291 28.58 11.50 1.17
CA ALA A 291 29.58 11.78 2.20
C ALA A 291 30.40 13.04 1.95
N SER A 292 30.59 13.45 0.69
CA SER A 292 31.27 14.72 0.34
C SER A 292 30.40 15.97 0.62
N GLY A 293 29.13 15.80 1.02
CA GLY A 293 28.17 16.91 1.20
C GLY A 293 27.46 17.33 -0.09
N GLU A 294 27.83 16.78 -1.24
CA GLU A 294 27.17 17.03 -2.52
C GLU A 294 25.76 16.40 -2.57
N SER A 295 24.81 17.05 -3.22
CA SER A 295 23.45 16.54 -3.41
C SER A 295 23.10 16.45 -4.89
N PHE A 296 22.71 15.27 -5.36
CA PHE A 296 22.25 15.05 -6.73
C PHE A 296 20.82 15.57 -6.99
N ARG A 297 20.12 16.05 -5.96
CA ARG A 297 18.74 16.57 -6.02
C ARG A 297 18.60 17.75 -5.04
N ALA A 298 19.44 18.76 -5.23
CA ALA A 298 19.45 19.95 -4.38
C ALA A 298 18.14 20.74 -4.52
N GLU A 299 17.65 20.87 -5.75
CA GLU A 299 16.45 21.64 -6.04
C GLU A 299 15.16 20.86 -5.75
N ARG A 300 14.08 21.58 -5.42
CA ARG A 300 12.76 21.00 -5.17
C ARG A 300 12.15 20.40 -6.43
N SER A 301 12.40 20.99 -7.58
CA SER A 301 12.03 20.49 -8.91
C SER A 301 12.64 19.11 -9.17
N ASP A 302 13.94 18.95 -8.91
CA ASP A 302 14.62 17.66 -9.04
C ASP A 302 14.03 16.59 -8.14
N ARG A 303 13.71 16.94 -6.89
CA ARG A 303 13.09 16.02 -5.94
C ARG A 303 11.67 15.63 -6.36
N LYS A 304 10.89 16.57 -6.94
CA LYS A 304 9.57 16.27 -7.50
C LYS A 304 9.67 15.40 -8.73
N ARG A 305 10.49 15.75 -9.71
CA ARG A 305 10.80 14.96 -10.90
C ARG A 305 11.20 13.52 -10.52
N HIS A 306 12.14 13.38 -9.59
CA HIS A 306 12.56 12.07 -9.07
C HIS A 306 11.39 11.27 -8.48
N ARG A 307 10.56 11.91 -7.62
CA ARG A 307 9.42 11.24 -7.00
C ARG A 307 8.44 10.69 -8.04
N PHE A 308 8.11 11.48 -9.06
CA PHE A 308 7.20 11.03 -10.13
C PHE A 308 7.83 9.91 -10.97
N ASN A 309 9.07 10.04 -11.38
CA ASN A 309 9.79 8.99 -12.10
C ASN A 309 9.88 7.68 -11.29
N ARG A 310 10.01 7.76 -9.98
CA ARG A 310 9.94 6.59 -9.05
C ARG A 310 8.55 5.95 -8.99
N LYS A 311 7.53 6.53 -9.60
CA LYS A 311 6.18 5.96 -9.69
C LYS A 311 5.88 5.40 -11.07
N PHE A 312 6.31 6.09 -12.11
CA PHE A 312 5.82 5.87 -13.46
C PHE A 312 6.87 5.37 -14.45
N SER A 313 8.17 5.53 -14.20
CA SER A 313 9.24 5.16 -15.13
C SER A 313 10.21 4.13 -14.54
N TYR A 314 10.98 4.49 -13.51
CA TYR A 314 12.07 3.64 -13.00
C TYR A 314 11.62 2.25 -12.53
N PRO A 315 10.51 2.10 -11.76
CA PRO A 315 10.09 0.77 -11.31
C PRO A 315 9.55 -0.09 -12.45
N VAL A 316 8.96 0.53 -13.48
CA VAL A 316 8.49 -0.20 -14.66
C VAL A 316 9.67 -0.84 -15.38
N LYS A 317 10.77 -0.10 -15.56
CA LYS A 317 12.01 -0.64 -16.15
C LYS A 317 12.61 -1.78 -15.32
N ARG A 318 12.59 -1.68 -13.97
CA ARG A 318 13.26 -2.65 -13.07
C ARG A 318 12.37 -3.85 -12.74
N TYR A 319 11.08 -3.61 -12.49
CA TYR A 319 10.16 -4.59 -11.89
C TYR A 319 8.94 -4.88 -12.77
N ASN A 320 8.87 -4.29 -13.96
CA ASN A 320 7.69 -4.34 -14.84
C ASN A 320 6.38 -3.96 -14.10
N ARG A 321 6.45 -2.99 -13.19
CA ARG A 321 5.34 -2.58 -12.34
C ARG A 321 5.36 -1.08 -12.05
N PHE A 322 4.20 -0.44 -12.12
CA PHE A 322 4.03 0.92 -11.62
C PHE A 322 4.05 0.96 -10.08
N PHE A 323 4.69 2.00 -9.52
CA PHE A 323 4.69 2.24 -8.08
C PHE A 323 3.76 3.39 -7.68
N CYS A 324 2.80 3.72 -8.54
CA CYS A 324 1.58 4.45 -8.19
C CYS A 324 0.42 3.47 -8.18
N THR A 325 -0.42 3.53 -7.16
CA THR A 325 -1.61 2.69 -7.02
C THR A 325 -2.90 3.50 -7.18
N GLY A 326 -2.80 4.76 -7.55
CA GLY A 326 -3.97 5.63 -7.76
C GLY A 326 -4.78 5.96 -6.50
N CYS A 327 -4.24 5.72 -5.29
CA CYS A 327 -4.99 5.88 -4.03
C CYS A 327 -5.33 7.33 -3.64
N GLY A 328 -4.85 8.34 -4.35
CA GLY A 328 -5.15 9.75 -4.13
C GLY A 328 -4.54 10.41 -2.88
N ARG A 329 -3.98 9.65 -1.93
CA ARG A 329 -3.49 10.19 -0.65
C ARG A 329 -2.52 11.36 -0.82
N CYS A 330 -1.58 11.27 -1.78
CA CYS A 330 -0.55 12.30 -1.96
C CYS A 330 -1.10 13.64 -2.40
N SER A 331 -2.14 13.65 -3.24
CA SER A 331 -2.84 14.87 -3.64
C SER A 331 -3.67 15.44 -2.48
N ARG A 332 -4.42 14.56 -1.78
CA ARG A 332 -5.28 14.97 -0.66
C ARG A 332 -4.53 15.66 0.48
N VAL A 333 -3.32 15.19 0.83
CA VAL A 333 -2.54 15.77 1.96
C VAL A 333 -1.58 16.86 1.53
N CYS A 334 -1.54 17.22 0.25
CA CYS A 334 -0.57 18.21 -0.24
C CYS A 334 -0.98 19.62 0.17
N MET A 335 -0.24 20.24 1.08
CA MET A 335 -0.48 21.62 1.53
C MET A 335 -0.28 22.63 0.40
N ALA A 336 0.60 22.33 -0.54
CA ALA A 336 0.83 23.15 -1.75
C ALA A 336 -0.14 22.82 -2.89
N LYS A 337 -1.17 21.98 -2.64
CA LYS A 337 -2.19 21.57 -3.62
C LYS A 337 -1.62 21.05 -4.94
N ILE A 338 -0.50 20.32 -4.87
CA ILE A 338 0.06 19.64 -6.04
C ILE A 338 -0.74 18.36 -6.26
N ASP A 339 -1.55 18.34 -7.31
CA ASP A 339 -2.36 17.18 -7.68
C ASP A 339 -1.62 16.27 -8.67
N LEU A 340 -1.76 14.96 -8.49
CA LEU A 340 -1.09 13.97 -9.32
C LEU A 340 -1.65 13.95 -10.75
N LYS A 341 -2.97 14.03 -10.90
CA LYS A 341 -3.64 13.97 -12.19
C LYS A 341 -3.34 15.23 -13.03
N GLU A 342 -3.40 16.40 -12.38
CA GLU A 342 -3.05 17.68 -13.02
C GLU A 342 -1.59 17.65 -13.51
N THR A 343 -0.65 17.19 -12.66
CA THR A 343 0.76 17.08 -13.02
C THR A 343 0.98 16.15 -14.22
N ILE A 344 0.29 14.99 -14.25
CA ILE A 344 0.39 14.04 -15.38
C ILE A 344 -0.22 14.66 -16.63
N THR A 345 -1.36 15.35 -16.51
CA THR A 345 -2.03 16.02 -17.64
C THR A 345 -1.15 17.12 -18.25
N GLN A 346 -0.51 17.93 -17.41
CA GLN A 346 0.40 18.97 -17.87
C GLN A 346 1.63 18.39 -18.56
N LEU A 347 2.27 17.39 -17.95
CA LEU A 347 3.38 16.68 -18.58
C LEU A 347 2.99 16.09 -19.94
N ALA A 348 1.77 15.53 -20.05
CA ALA A 348 1.27 14.99 -21.31
C ALA A 348 1.06 16.06 -22.39
N ARG A 349 0.68 17.28 -22.02
CA ARG A 349 0.59 18.42 -22.95
C ARG A 349 1.98 18.82 -23.44
N GLU A 350 2.93 19.00 -22.52
CA GLU A 350 4.30 19.43 -22.86
C GLU A 350 5.03 18.41 -23.71
N THR A 351 4.71 17.12 -23.58
CA THR A 351 5.36 16.03 -24.31
C THR A 351 4.55 15.52 -25.52
N GLY A 352 3.38 16.09 -25.81
CA GLY A 352 2.54 15.71 -26.94
C GLY A 352 1.81 14.37 -26.80
N TYR A 353 1.66 13.85 -25.56
CA TYR A 353 0.95 12.59 -25.28
C TYR A 353 -0.53 12.74 -24.91
N LEU A 354 -1.03 13.96 -24.86
CA LEU A 354 -2.44 14.19 -24.58
C LEU A 354 -3.28 13.67 -25.76
N LYS A 355 -4.21 12.76 -25.49
CA LYS A 355 -5.20 12.38 -26.50
C LYS A 355 -6.15 13.55 -26.71
N VAL A 356 -6.26 14.03 -27.94
CA VAL A 356 -7.23 15.05 -28.38
C VAL A 356 -8.61 14.44 -28.41
#